data_67d5ecf426f47f3b454df8a02859f72c
#
_entry.id   67d5ecf426f47f3b454df8a02859f72c
#
_cell.length_a   1.000
_cell.length_b   1.000
_cell.length_c   1.000
_cell.angle_alpha   90.00
_cell.angle_beta   90.00
_cell.angle_gamma   90.00
#
_symmetry.space_group_name_H-M   'P 1'
#
loop_
_entity.id
_entity.type
_entity.pdbx_description
1 polymer ?
#
loop_
_entity_poly.entity_id
_entity_poly.type
_entity_poly.pdbx_seq_one_letter_code
_entity_poly.pdbx_strand_id
1 'polypeptide(L)'
;MVINHNMSSLYANRVLGISNDGIMRNIEKLSSGERINRAGDDAAGLSISEKMRSQIRGLNKASNNAENGISLIQTAEGALNEVHSILQRMNELATQGANDVNTSIDRAAINKEMKNLGEELVRIESTTQFNDMTLFDGNFTGKKLQVGAKENQTIGVEITKLTELASNSSSITSFYFRSS
;
A
#
# COMPACT_ATOMS: atom_id res chain seq x y z
N MET A 1 17.01 56.39 56.62
CA MET A 1 17.48 55.07 56.15
C MET A 1 16.33 54.10 56.39
N VAL A 2 15.72 53.60 55.35
CA VAL A 2 14.62 52.61 55.48
C VAL A 2 15.28 51.25 55.41
N ILE A 3 15.51 50.56 56.51
CA ILE A 3 16.27 49.34 56.62
C ILE A 3 15.33 48.08 56.38
N ASN A 4 14.08 48.15 56.81
CA ASN A 4 13.21 46.97 56.83
C ASN A 4 12.05 46.97 55.79
N HIS A 5 11.79 48.09 55.10
CA HIS A 5 10.70 48.18 54.12
C HIS A 5 11.09 49.05 52.92
N ASN A 6 12.09 48.62 52.14
CA ASN A 6 12.46 49.27 50.87
C ASN A 6 11.51 48.87 49.72
N MET A 7 10.37 49.56 49.64
CA MET A 7 9.37 49.34 48.64
C MET A 7 9.88 49.51 47.20
N SER A 8 10.84 50.44 47.00
CA SER A 8 11.45 50.64 45.67
C SER A 8 12.28 49.44 45.20
N SER A 9 13.06 48.84 46.15
CA SER A 9 13.86 47.64 45.87
C SER A 9 12.97 46.41 45.59
N LEU A 10 11.89 46.27 46.38
CA LEU A 10 10.92 45.19 46.18
C LEU A 10 10.21 45.32 44.82
N TYR A 11 9.83 46.55 44.45
CA TYR A 11 9.22 46.82 43.14
C TYR A 11 10.21 46.55 41.99
N ALA A 12 11.45 47.00 42.09
CA ALA A 12 12.48 46.75 41.09
C ALA A 12 12.75 45.25 40.91
N ASN A 13 12.82 44.50 42.01
CA ASN A 13 13.03 43.05 41.96
C ASN A 13 11.85 42.34 41.32
N ARG A 14 10.63 42.75 41.61
CA ARG A 14 9.41 42.22 40.96
C ARG A 14 9.41 42.50 39.45
N VAL A 15 9.74 43.72 39.02
CA VAL A 15 9.81 44.10 37.61
C VAL A 15 10.90 43.30 36.87
N LEU A 16 12.07 43.12 37.51
CA LEU A 16 13.13 42.25 37.00
C LEU A 16 12.66 40.80 36.81
N GLY A 17 11.93 40.26 37.80
CA GLY A 17 11.35 38.90 37.67
C GLY A 17 10.41 38.77 36.45
N ILE A 18 9.47 39.70 36.29
CA ILE A 18 8.54 39.73 35.15
C ILE A 18 9.31 39.89 33.83
N SER A 19 10.34 40.72 33.77
CA SER A 19 11.14 40.90 32.55
C SER A 19 11.92 39.64 32.20
N ASN A 20 12.53 38.99 33.18
CA ASN A 20 13.22 37.71 32.98
C ASN A 20 12.27 36.61 32.49
N ASP A 21 11.10 36.49 33.09
CA ASP A 21 10.07 35.51 32.61
C ASP A 21 9.64 35.79 31.16
N GLY A 22 9.51 37.08 30.80
CA GLY A 22 9.22 37.49 29.43
C GLY A 22 10.34 37.09 28.43
N ILE A 23 11.58 37.33 28.83
CA ILE A 23 12.77 36.96 28.05
C ILE A 23 12.82 35.43 27.86
N MET A 24 12.65 34.65 28.92
CA MET A 24 12.67 33.21 28.87
C MET A 24 11.59 32.65 27.92
N ARG A 25 10.37 33.19 27.96
CA ARG A 25 9.30 32.82 27.01
C ARG A 25 9.65 33.16 25.55
N ASN A 26 10.26 34.31 25.32
CA ASN A 26 10.69 34.72 23.98
C ASN A 26 11.83 33.83 23.45
N ILE A 27 12.78 33.45 24.30
CA ILE A 27 13.85 32.52 23.98
C ILE A 27 13.26 31.13 23.65
N GLU A 28 12.29 30.65 24.42
CA GLU A 28 11.60 29.40 24.16
C GLU A 28 10.94 29.42 22.79
N LYS A 29 10.20 30.47 22.42
CA LYS A 29 9.57 30.64 21.12
C LYS A 29 10.57 30.73 19.96
N LEU A 30 11.69 31.44 20.20
CA LEU A 30 12.74 31.58 19.20
C LEU A 30 13.48 30.25 18.97
N SER A 31 13.75 29.50 20.03
CA SER A 31 14.42 28.21 19.97
C SER A 31 13.57 27.12 19.32
N SER A 32 12.27 27.09 19.61
CA SER A 32 11.32 26.15 19.01
C SER A 32 10.93 26.54 17.59
N GLY A 33 11.00 27.81 17.23
CA GLY A 33 10.47 28.36 15.99
C GLY A 33 8.93 28.39 15.96
N GLU A 34 8.27 28.12 17.08
CA GLU A 34 6.82 28.06 17.17
C GLU A 34 6.28 29.19 18.05
N ARG A 35 5.18 29.80 17.62
CA ARG A 35 4.54 30.88 18.39
C ARG A 35 3.84 30.36 19.64
N ILE A 36 3.31 29.13 19.60
CA ILE A 36 2.51 28.49 20.65
C ILE A 36 3.25 27.22 21.07
N ASN A 37 3.87 27.24 22.25
CA ASN A 37 4.60 26.09 22.79
C ASN A 37 3.85 25.42 23.95
N ARG A 38 3.03 26.19 24.66
CA ARG A 38 2.32 25.71 25.84
C ARG A 38 0.82 26.00 25.74
N ALA A 39 0.01 25.16 26.37
CA ALA A 39 -1.43 25.38 26.44
C ALA A 39 -1.79 26.73 27.10
N GLY A 40 -0.89 27.26 27.98
CA GLY A 40 -1.06 28.56 28.58
C GLY A 40 -0.90 29.74 27.61
N ASP A 41 -0.26 29.57 26.46
CA ASP A 41 -0.13 30.62 25.44
C ASP A 41 -1.43 30.77 24.63
N ASP A 42 -1.97 29.63 24.16
CA ASP A 42 -3.24 29.53 23.42
C ASP A 42 -3.68 28.07 23.37
N ALA A 43 -4.60 27.69 24.25
CA ALA A 43 -5.10 26.30 24.33
C ALA A 43 -5.88 25.90 23.07
N ALA A 44 -6.66 26.81 22.48
CA ALA A 44 -7.44 26.53 21.29
C ALA A 44 -6.53 26.37 20.05
N GLY A 45 -5.59 27.28 19.87
CA GLY A 45 -4.61 27.25 18.77
C GLY A 45 -3.71 26.02 18.85
N LEU A 46 -3.27 25.63 20.05
CA LEU A 46 -2.46 24.42 20.26
C LEU A 46 -3.26 23.16 19.87
N SER A 47 -4.51 23.04 20.30
CA SER A 47 -5.38 21.91 19.96
C SER A 47 -5.58 21.77 18.43
N ILE A 48 -5.82 22.89 17.75
CA ILE A 48 -5.96 22.91 16.29
C ILE A 48 -4.64 22.51 15.61
N SER A 49 -3.52 23.08 16.07
CA SER A 49 -2.19 22.78 15.53
C SER A 49 -1.84 21.29 15.65
N GLU A 50 -2.05 20.70 16.84
CA GLU A 50 -1.78 19.27 17.05
C GLU A 50 -2.71 18.37 16.25
N LYS A 51 -3.97 18.75 16.08
CA LYS A 51 -4.91 18.05 15.20
C LYS A 51 -4.46 18.10 13.74
N MET A 52 -4.01 19.26 13.26
CA MET A 52 -3.48 19.40 11.89
C MET A 52 -2.18 18.61 11.71
N ARG A 53 -1.26 18.63 12.67
CA ARG A 53 -0.03 17.81 12.64
C ARG A 53 -0.35 16.32 12.60
N SER A 54 -1.31 15.88 13.38
CA SER A 54 -1.76 14.48 13.36
C SER A 54 -2.34 14.11 11.98
N GLN A 55 -3.15 15.00 11.38
CA GLN A 55 -3.68 14.80 10.05
C GLN A 55 -2.58 14.75 8.98
N ILE A 56 -1.60 15.66 9.03
CA ILE A 56 -0.47 15.67 8.09
C ILE A 56 0.33 14.38 8.18
N ARG A 57 0.68 13.93 9.41
CA ARG A 57 1.37 12.65 9.61
C ARG A 57 0.55 11.47 9.12
N GLY A 58 -0.76 11.49 9.35
CA GLY A 58 -1.69 10.47 8.86
C GLY A 58 -1.76 10.44 7.34
N LEU A 59 -1.85 11.60 6.68
CA LEU A 59 -1.89 11.71 5.21
C LEU A 59 -0.56 11.31 4.56
N ASN A 60 0.58 11.68 5.15
CA ASN A 60 1.88 11.22 4.66
C ASN A 60 1.99 9.69 4.73
N LYS A 61 1.51 9.08 5.83
CA LYS A 61 1.48 7.62 5.93
C LYS A 61 0.50 6.99 4.94
N ALA A 62 -0.63 7.63 4.70
CA ALA A 62 -1.61 7.21 3.72
C ALA A 62 -1.06 7.27 2.28
N SER A 63 -0.26 8.29 1.95
CA SER A 63 0.45 8.37 0.67
C SER A 63 1.40 7.19 0.48
N ASN A 64 2.22 6.89 1.49
CA ASN A 64 3.12 5.73 1.44
C ASN A 64 2.35 4.41 1.30
N ASN A 65 1.19 4.28 1.96
CA ASN A 65 0.35 3.10 1.82
C ASN A 65 -0.23 2.97 0.41
N ALA A 66 -0.61 4.10 -0.22
CA ALA A 66 -1.06 4.11 -1.61
C ALA A 66 0.06 3.71 -2.59
N GLU A 67 1.29 4.20 -2.38
CA GLU A 67 2.47 3.81 -3.17
C GLU A 67 2.77 2.31 -3.04
N ASN A 68 2.68 1.77 -1.82
CA ASN A 68 2.80 0.33 -1.60
C ASN A 68 1.71 -0.46 -2.33
N GLY A 69 0.47 0.06 -2.33
CA GLY A 69 -0.64 -0.52 -3.08
C GLY A 69 -0.41 -0.51 -4.58
N ILE A 70 0.11 0.58 -5.13
CA ILE A 70 0.49 0.69 -6.54
C ILE A 70 1.57 -0.35 -6.88
N SER A 71 2.62 -0.46 -6.05
CA SER A 71 3.70 -1.43 -6.25
C SER A 71 3.19 -2.88 -6.23
N LEU A 72 2.23 -3.19 -5.35
CA LEU A 72 1.58 -4.49 -5.29
C LEU A 72 0.82 -4.78 -6.59
N ILE A 73 0.02 -3.82 -7.07
CA ILE A 73 -0.75 -3.96 -8.31
C ILE A 73 0.19 -4.12 -9.51
N GLN A 74 1.26 -3.36 -9.60
CA GLN A 74 2.26 -3.48 -10.67
C GLN A 74 2.95 -4.84 -10.67
N THR A 75 3.23 -5.41 -9.49
CA THR A 75 3.78 -6.77 -9.37
C THR A 75 2.78 -7.80 -9.89
N ALA A 76 1.51 -7.68 -9.51
CA ALA A 76 0.45 -8.56 -10.01
C ALA A 76 0.24 -8.40 -11.53
N GLU A 77 0.24 -7.18 -12.04
CA GLU A 77 0.10 -6.89 -13.47
C GLU A 77 1.25 -7.48 -14.29
N GLY A 78 2.49 -7.38 -13.79
CA GLY A 78 3.65 -8.00 -14.43
C GLY A 78 3.48 -9.52 -14.57
N ALA A 79 3.07 -10.19 -13.51
CA ALA A 79 2.81 -11.63 -13.54
C ALA A 79 1.63 -12.01 -14.46
N LEU A 80 0.56 -11.21 -14.48
CA LEU A 80 -0.59 -11.42 -15.37
C LEU A 80 -0.24 -11.26 -16.85
N ASN A 81 0.70 -10.40 -17.20
CA ASN A 81 1.19 -10.26 -18.56
C ASN A 81 1.89 -11.54 -19.05
N GLU A 82 2.69 -12.18 -18.17
CA GLU A 82 3.30 -13.48 -18.48
C GLU A 82 2.23 -14.57 -18.64
N VAL A 83 1.27 -14.61 -17.73
CA VAL A 83 0.12 -15.53 -17.82
C VAL A 83 -0.63 -15.35 -19.14
N HIS A 84 -0.88 -14.12 -19.56
CA HIS A 84 -1.57 -13.83 -20.81
C HIS A 84 -0.78 -14.34 -22.02
N SER A 85 0.53 -14.17 -22.02
CA SER A 85 1.43 -14.69 -23.07
C SER A 85 1.40 -16.21 -23.13
N ILE A 86 1.43 -16.88 -21.98
CA ILE A 86 1.31 -18.35 -21.90
C ILE A 86 -0.03 -18.83 -22.42
N LEU A 87 -1.14 -18.18 -22.02
CA LEU A 87 -2.48 -18.54 -22.49
C LEU A 87 -2.64 -18.36 -24.01
N GLN A 88 -2.06 -17.30 -24.58
CA GLN A 88 -2.04 -17.11 -26.03
C GLN A 88 -1.28 -18.26 -26.71
N ARG A 89 -0.13 -18.65 -26.20
CA ARG A 89 0.65 -19.78 -26.74
C ARG A 89 -0.10 -21.10 -26.61
N MET A 90 -0.79 -21.34 -25.50
CA MET A 90 -1.64 -22.52 -25.34
C MET A 90 -2.78 -22.54 -26.36
N ASN A 91 -3.39 -21.40 -26.65
CA ASN A 91 -4.43 -21.29 -27.67
C ASN A 91 -3.90 -21.58 -29.10
N GLU A 92 -2.70 -21.09 -29.43
CA GLU A 92 -2.01 -21.44 -30.71
C GLU A 92 -1.78 -22.94 -30.82
N LEU A 93 -1.25 -23.57 -29.77
CA LEU A 93 -0.97 -24.99 -29.72
C LEU A 93 -2.27 -25.84 -29.83
N ALA A 94 -3.32 -25.37 -29.13
CA ALA A 94 -4.64 -26.03 -29.23
C ALA A 94 -5.19 -25.97 -30.65
N THR A 95 -5.10 -24.80 -31.32
CA THR A 95 -5.51 -24.64 -32.71
C THR A 95 -4.67 -25.50 -33.67
N GLN A 96 -3.35 -25.59 -33.45
CA GLN A 96 -2.46 -26.44 -34.21
C GLN A 96 -2.80 -27.92 -34.00
N GLY A 97 -3.03 -28.33 -32.73
CA GLY A 97 -3.37 -29.72 -32.39
C GLY A 97 -4.70 -30.20 -32.94
N ALA A 98 -5.66 -29.29 -33.15
CA ALA A 98 -6.97 -29.56 -33.72
C ALA A 98 -6.92 -29.92 -35.24
N ASN A 99 -5.78 -29.67 -35.88
CA ASN A 99 -5.64 -29.98 -37.31
C ASN A 99 -5.41 -31.48 -37.54
N ASP A 100 -6.24 -32.09 -38.39
CA ASP A 100 -6.20 -33.53 -38.68
C ASP A 100 -4.98 -34.00 -39.49
N VAL A 101 -4.16 -33.07 -40.02
CA VAL A 101 -2.92 -33.44 -40.71
C VAL A 101 -1.78 -33.79 -39.74
N ASN A 102 -1.95 -33.54 -38.43
CA ASN A 102 -0.96 -33.87 -37.41
C ASN A 102 -0.96 -35.40 -37.14
N THR A 103 0.23 -35.95 -37.10
CA THR A 103 0.41 -37.37 -36.70
C THR A 103 0.24 -37.51 -35.18
N SER A 104 0.09 -38.77 -34.72
CA SER A 104 0.03 -39.05 -33.26
C SER A 104 1.29 -38.60 -32.52
N ILE A 105 2.45 -38.61 -33.17
CA ILE A 105 3.73 -38.13 -32.59
C ILE A 105 3.71 -36.63 -32.45
N ASP A 106 3.22 -35.89 -33.44
CA ASP A 106 3.12 -34.42 -33.40
C ASP A 106 2.13 -33.99 -32.33
N ARG A 107 0.99 -34.63 -32.20
CA ARG A 107 0.00 -34.37 -31.14
C ARG A 107 0.58 -34.67 -29.75
N ALA A 108 1.40 -35.73 -29.59
CA ALA A 108 2.06 -36.01 -28.33
C ALA A 108 3.09 -34.93 -27.94
N ALA A 109 3.80 -34.38 -28.93
CA ALA A 109 4.74 -33.26 -28.71
C ALA A 109 3.99 -31.98 -28.30
N ILE A 110 2.90 -31.63 -28.97
CA ILE A 110 2.03 -30.49 -28.65
C ILE A 110 1.47 -30.65 -27.22
N ASN A 111 0.96 -31.83 -26.86
CA ASN A 111 0.43 -32.10 -25.52
C ASN A 111 1.51 -31.95 -24.43
N LYS A 112 2.74 -32.36 -24.72
CA LYS A 112 3.87 -32.16 -23.78
C LYS A 112 4.17 -30.70 -23.59
N GLU A 113 4.18 -29.88 -24.65
CA GLU A 113 4.38 -28.43 -24.56
C GLU A 113 3.24 -27.77 -23.77
N MET A 114 1.98 -28.13 -24.07
CA MET A 114 0.83 -27.61 -23.30
C MET A 114 0.91 -27.94 -21.81
N LYS A 115 1.35 -29.17 -21.48
CA LYS A 115 1.53 -29.57 -20.09
C LYS A 115 2.61 -28.72 -19.39
N ASN A 116 3.74 -28.50 -20.04
CA ASN A 116 4.82 -27.67 -19.50
C ASN A 116 4.34 -26.22 -19.27
N LEU A 117 3.56 -25.66 -20.21
CA LEU A 117 2.96 -24.34 -20.07
C LEU A 117 1.96 -24.29 -18.90
N GLY A 118 1.17 -25.34 -18.71
CA GLY A 118 0.27 -25.49 -17.57
C GLY A 118 1.02 -25.55 -16.22
N GLU A 119 2.14 -26.26 -16.16
CA GLU A 119 3.01 -26.31 -14.99
C GLU A 119 3.63 -24.92 -14.69
N GLU A 120 3.97 -24.16 -15.72
CA GLU A 120 4.48 -22.80 -15.57
C GLU A 120 3.40 -21.84 -15.03
N LEU A 121 2.14 -21.97 -15.44
CA LEU A 121 1.04 -21.21 -14.85
C LEU A 121 0.90 -21.48 -13.34
N VAL A 122 0.96 -22.75 -12.95
CA VAL A 122 0.92 -23.13 -11.52
C VAL A 122 2.13 -22.58 -10.76
N ARG A 123 3.31 -22.55 -11.40
CA ARG A 123 4.51 -21.97 -10.82
C ARG A 123 4.33 -20.47 -10.60
N ILE A 124 3.82 -19.73 -11.58
CA ILE A 124 3.54 -18.28 -11.44
C ILE A 124 2.53 -18.04 -10.32
N GLU A 125 1.47 -18.85 -10.22
CA GLU A 125 0.48 -18.75 -9.13
C GLU A 125 1.12 -18.88 -7.75
N SER A 126 2.04 -19.83 -7.58
CA SER A 126 2.66 -20.13 -6.29
C SER A 126 3.85 -19.24 -5.95
N THR A 127 4.57 -18.72 -6.94
CA THR A 127 5.80 -17.94 -6.73
C THR A 127 5.57 -16.43 -6.71
N THR A 128 4.44 -15.94 -7.28
CA THR A 128 4.15 -14.51 -7.28
C THR A 128 3.67 -14.07 -5.90
N GLN A 129 4.55 -13.35 -5.22
CA GLN A 129 4.27 -12.85 -3.87
C GLN A 129 4.73 -11.40 -3.71
N PHE A 130 4.06 -10.69 -2.82
CA PHE A 130 4.42 -9.34 -2.41
C PHE A 130 4.48 -9.31 -0.87
N ASN A 131 5.64 -8.97 -0.31
CA ASN A 131 5.88 -8.97 1.13
C ASN A 131 5.43 -10.28 1.81
N ASP A 132 5.91 -11.43 1.29
CA ASP A 132 5.59 -12.80 1.73
C ASP A 132 4.10 -13.19 1.64
N MET A 133 3.29 -12.38 0.97
CA MET A 133 1.88 -12.70 0.68
C MET A 133 1.75 -13.14 -0.77
N THR A 134 1.26 -14.36 -0.98
CA THR A 134 0.89 -14.86 -2.31
C THR A 134 -0.28 -14.06 -2.85
N LEU A 135 -0.19 -13.66 -4.13
CA LEU A 135 -1.18 -12.77 -4.73
C LEU A 135 -2.31 -13.54 -5.42
N PHE A 136 -2.04 -14.74 -5.94
CA PHE A 136 -2.94 -15.49 -6.82
C PHE A 136 -3.49 -16.79 -6.21
N ASP A 137 -3.31 -17.01 -4.91
CA ASP A 137 -3.78 -18.22 -4.22
C ASP A 137 -5.30 -18.21 -3.92
N GLY A 138 -5.98 -17.09 -4.19
CA GLY A 138 -7.41 -16.89 -3.90
C GLY A 138 -7.69 -16.41 -2.47
N ASN A 139 -6.68 -16.30 -1.61
CA ASN A 139 -6.83 -15.77 -0.26
C ASN A 139 -6.63 -14.25 -0.20
N PHE A 140 -6.26 -13.63 -1.33
CA PHE A 140 -6.05 -12.19 -1.42
C PHE A 140 -7.35 -11.43 -1.65
N THR A 141 -8.36 -11.70 -0.79
CA THR A 141 -9.68 -11.07 -0.83
C THR A 141 -9.89 -10.17 0.38
N GLY A 142 -10.65 -9.10 0.21
CA GLY A 142 -11.02 -8.19 1.29
C GLY A 142 -9.86 -7.39 1.89
N LYS A 143 -8.71 -7.29 1.22
CA LYS A 143 -7.59 -6.47 1.68
C LYS A 143 -7.92 -4.99 1.50
N LYS A 144 -7.68 -4.20 2.55
CA LYS A 144 -7.99 -2.76 2.56
C LYS A 144 -6.70 -1.97 2.72
N LEU A 145 -6.48 -1.03 1.81
CA LEU A 145 -5.40 -0.05 1.89
C LEU A 145 -5.95 1.22 2.54
N GLN A 146 -5.40 1.61 3.68
CA GLN A 146 -5.75 2.87 4.34
C GLN A 146 -5.07 4.03 3.61
N VAL A 147 -5.86 4.81 2.87
CA VAL A 147 -5.40 5.94 2.03
C VAL A 147 -5.77 7.30 2.59
N GLY A 148 -6.24 7.35 3.83
CA GLY A 148 -6.59 8.59 4.48
C GLY A 148 -6.32 8.58 5.97
N ALA A 149 -6.34 9.77 6.58
CA ALA A 149 -6.05 9.97 8.01
C ALA A 149 -7.23 9.64 8.94
N LYS A 150 -8.41 9.34 8.38
CA LYS A 150 -9.65 9.06 9.15
C LYS A 150 -10.11 7.63 8.90
N GLU A 151 -10.97 7.13 9.79
CA GLU A 151 -11.66 5.85 9.63
C GLU A 151 -12.44 5.79 8.31
N ASN A 152 -12.54 4.59 7.74
CA ASN A 152 -13.27 4.30 6.50
C ASN A 152 -12.71 4.96 5.22
N GLN A 153 -11.54 5.57 5.27
CA GLN A 153 -10.84 6.06 4.07
C GLN A 153 -9.93 4.98 3.51
N THR A 154 -10.55 3.89 3.04
CA THR A 154 -9.84 2.70 2.55
C THR A 154 -10.19 2.41 1.09
N ILE A 155 -9.23 1.86 0.34
CA ILE A 155 -9.43 1.26 -0.98
C ILE A 155 -9.34 -0.25 -0.81
N GLY A 156 -10.38 -0.96 -1.26
CA GLY A 156 -10.35 -2.42 -1.33
C GLY A 156 -9.52 -2.88 -2.52
N VAL A 157 -8.66 -3.87 -2.31
CA VAL A 157 -7.92 -4.55 -3.37
C VAL A 157 -8.25 -6.05 -3.27
N GLU A 158 -8.71 -6.60 -4.37
CA GLU A 158 -9.04 -8.01 -4.49
C GLU A 158 -8.36 -8.59 -5.72
N ILE A 159 -7.74 -9.75 -5.58
CA ILE A 159 -7.09 -10.48 -6.66
C ILE A 159 -7.70 -11.88 -6.68
N THR A 160 -8.32 -12.23 -7.79
CA THR A 160 -8.97 -13.53 -7.98
C THR A 160 -7.92 -14.61 -8.22
N LYS A 161 -8.24 -15.83 -7.84
CA LYS A 161 -7.39 -17.00 -8.06
C LYS A 161 -7.13 -17.24 -9.56
N LEU A 162 -5.87 -17.48 -9.90
CA LEU A 162 -5.47 -17.67 -11.30
C LEU A 162 -6.09 -18.93 -11.91
N THR A 163 -6.20 -20.03 -11.15
CA THR A 163 -6.82 -21.28 -11.57
C THR A 163 -8.30 -21.14 -11.88
N GLU A 164 -9.04 -20.20 -11.29
CA GLU A 164 -10.43 -19.94 -11.68
C GLU A 164 -10.55 -19.22 -13.03
N LEU A 165 -9.59 -18.35 -13.36
CA LEU A 165 -9.49 -17.77 -14.70
C LEU A 165 -9.15 -18.84 -15.75
N ALA A 166 -8.24 -19.75 -15.43
CA ALA A 166 -7.84 -20.85 -16.30
C ALA A 166 -8.95 -21.90 -16.46
N SER A 167 -9.76 -22.17 -15.44
CA SER A 167 -10.90 -23.10 -15.52
C SER A 167 -12.03 -22.55 -16.39
N ASN A 168 -12.25 -21.26 -16.43
CA ASN A 168 -13.14 -20.62 -17.39
C ASN A 168 -12.61 -20.68 -18.83
N SER A 169 -11.28 -20.76 -19.03
CA SER A 169 -10.65 -20.97 -20.34
C SER A 169 -10.53 -22.46 -20.68
N SER A 170 -10.48 -23.38 -19.71
CA SER A 170 -10.44 -24.82 -19.92
C SER A 170 -11.80 -25.38 -20.38
N SER A 171 -12.89 -24.63 -20.28
CA SER A 171 -14.12 -24.92 -21.00
C SER A 171 -13.93 -24.87 -22.53
N ILE A 172 -12.94 -24.12 -23.01
CA ILE A 172 -12.52 -24.06 -24.40
C ILE A 172 -11.75 -25.35 -24.78
N THR A 173 -10.86 -25.84 -23.91
CA THR A 173 -10.09 -27.09 -24.15
C THR A 173 -10.96 -28.35 -24.06
N SER A 174 -11.93 -28.40 -23.13
CA SER A 174 -12.84 -29.57 -23.02
C SER A 174 -13.80 -29.68 -24.18
N PHE A 175 -14.08 -28.59 -24.92
CA PHE A 175 -14.93 -28.61 -26.10
C PHE A 175 -14.23 -29.26 -27.30
N TYR A 176 -12.91 -29.15 -27.42
CA TYR A 176 -12.13 -29.71 -28.52
C TYR A 176 -11.64 -31.15 -28.28
N PHE A 177 -11.54 -31.61 -27.04
CA PHE A 177 -11.04 -32.95 -26.71
C PHE A 177 -12.12 -34.02 -26.48
N ARG A 178 -13.41 -33.70 -26.65
CA ARG A 178 -14.52 -34.63 -26.38
C ARG A 178 -15.04 -35.38 -27.64
N SER A 179 -14.33 -35.33 -28.75
CA SER A 179 -14.68 -36.11 -29.93
C SER A 179 -13.49 -36.91 -30.44
N SER A 180 -13.09 -37.93 -29.69
CA SER A 180 -12.29 -39.04 -30.18
C SER A 180 -12.63 -40.26 -29.36
#